data_688a937dcad15b75e00bef1d269528e4
#
_entry.id   688a937dcad15b75e00bef1d269528e4
#
_cell.length_a   1.000
_cell.length_b   1.000
_cell.length_c   1.000
_cell.angle_alpha   90.00
_cell.angle_beta   90.00
_cell.angle_gamma   90.00
#
_symmetry.space_group_name_H-M   'P 1'
#
loop_
_entity.id
_entity.type
_entity.pdbx_description
1 polymer ?
#
loop_
_entity_poly.entity_id
_entity_poly.type
_entity_poly.pdbx_seq_one_letter_code
_entity_poly.pdbx_strand_id
1 'polypeptide(L)'
;VLEEISSRIRKNFEAKESIREDGLKISREVVRECRTASFALHGQDFEKADKCIKTAGKALEKLEVLFEGHADIYHAGFVEHAQQEYSEVSVLESLLKEEKIPSPEELRVEYAAYLNGLGDVVGELRRHVLDLIRKESFEKAEVFLGTMENIHAILMDFDYPDAITGGLRRKTDVSRSLIEKTRGDVVNAIGQKKLEIAMRNLESRL
;
A
#
# COMPACT_ATOMS: atom_id res chain seq x y z
N VAL A 1 -28.05 39.98 -17.30
CA VAL A 1 -26.75 39.41 -17.78
C VAL A 1 -25.95 38.86 -16.62
N LEU A 2 -25.55 39.66 -15.59
CA LEU A 2 -24.73 39.17 -14.45
C LEU A 2 -25.48 38.11 -13.63
N GLU A 3 -26.78 38.25 -13.40
CA GLU A 3 -27.61 37.27 -12.70
C GLU A 3 -27.72 35.95 -13.46
N GLU A 4 -27.84 35.99 -14.79
CA GLU A 4 -27.86 34.80 -15.62
C GLU A 4 -26.50 34.07 -15.63
N ILE A 5 -25.38 34.82 -15.67
CA ILE A 5 -24.04 34.31 -15.55
C ILE A 5 -23.86 33.63 -14.18
N SER A 6 -24.23 34.31 -13.11
CA SER A 6 -24.16 33.78 -11.73
C SER A 6 -25.00 32.50 -11.58
N SER A 7 -26.20 32.48 -12.13
CA SER A 7 -27.08 31.29 -12.08
C SER A 7 -26.46 30.09 -12.79
N ARG A 8 -25.83 30.28 -13.97
CA ARG A 8 -25.12 29.20 -14.68
C ARG A 8 -23.92 28.68 -13.92
N ILE A 9 -23.11 29.58 -13.34
CA ILE A 9 -21.97 29.19 -12.51
C ILE A 9 -22.42 28.37 -11.30
N ARG A 10 -23.44 28.83 -10.60
CA ARG A 10 -24.01 28.15 -9.43
C ARG A 10 -24.47 26.73 -9.78
N LYS A 11 -25.27 26.57 -10.84
CA LYS A 11 -25.72 25.25 -11.31
C LYS A 11 -24.54 24.30 -11.63
N ASN A 12 -23.47 24.82 -12.24
CA ASN A 12 -22.28 24.02 -12.53
C ASN A 12 -21.59 23.56 -11.23
N PHE A 13 -21.45 24.46 -10.25
CA PHE A 13 -20.81 24.12 -8.98
C PHE A 13 -21.65 23.16 -8.13
N GLU A 14 -22.97 23.34 -8.09
CA GLU A 14 -23.90 22.42 -7.41
C GLU A 14 -23.81 20.99 -8.01
N ALA A 15 -23.74 20.88 -9.34
CA ALA A 15 -23.54 19.59 -10.00
C ALA A 15 -22.18 18.95 -9.65
N LYS A 16 -21.10 19.75 -9.68
CA LYS A 16 -19.77 19.28 -9.31
C LYS A 16 -19.67 18.88 -7.84
N GLU A 17 -20.31 19.62 -6.94
CA GLU A 17 -20.35 19.31 -5.51
C GLU A 17 -21.02 17.95 -5.28
N SER A 18 -22.17 17.71 -5.91
CA SER A 18 -22.87 16.43 -5.81
C SER A 18 -22.02 15.25 -6.27
N ILE A 19 -21.37 15.36 -7.44
CA ILE A 19 -20.47 14.33 -7.98
C ILE A 19 -19.28 14.11 -7.05
N ARG A 20 -18.69 15.18 -6.50
CA ARG A 20 -17.58 15.09 -5.56
C ARG A 20 -17.98 14.37 -4.26
N GLU A 21 -19.15 14.67 -3.71
CA GLU A 21 -19.65 14.01 -2.50
C GLU A 21 -19.89 12.51 -2.70
N ASP A 22 -20.42 12.11 -3.85
CA ASP A 22 -20.59 10.70 -4.17
C ASP A 22 -19.24 10.01 -4.38
N GLY A 23 -18.28 10.66 -5.05
CA GLY A 23 -16.92 10.18 -5.18
C GLY A 23 -16.22 9.99 -3.83
N LEU A 24 -16.37 10.93 -2.90
CA LEU A 24 -15.81 10.79 -1.55
C LEU A 24 -16.41 9.60 -0.78
N LYS A 25 -17.71 9.30 -0.94
CA LYS A 25 -18.32 8.12 -0.32
C LYS A 25 -17.71 6.83 -0.86
N ILE A 26 -17.56 6.73 -2.19
CA ILE A 26 -16.98 5.55 -2.83
C ILE A 26 -15.49 5.41 -2.46
N SER A 27 -14.71 6.50 -2.47
CA SER A 27 -13.29 6.46 -2.04
C SER A 27 -13.12 5.97 -0.61
N ARG A 28 -13.98 6.40 0.30
CA ARG A 28 -13.99 5.90 1.69
C ARG A 28 -14.35 4.42 1.77
N GLU A 29 -15.21 3.92 0.87
CA GLU A 29 -15.49 2.49 0.75
C GLU A 29 -14.24 1.72 0.33
N VAL A 30 -13.53 2.17 -0.71
CA VAL A 30 -12.27 1.57 -1.14
C VAL A 30 -11.28 1.48 0.02
N VAL A 31 -10.98 2.60 0.68
CA VAL A 31 -10.03 2.65 1.80
C VAL A 31 -10.45 1.71 2.94
N ARG A 32 -11.73 1.62 3.25
CA ARG A 32 -12.25 0.72 4.29
C ARG A 32 -12.03 -0.74 3.92
N GLU A 33 -12.33 -1.13 2.67
CA GLU A 33 -12.13 -2.49 2.19
C GLU A 33 -10.64 -2.86 2.14
N CYS A 34 -9.77 -1.95 1.68
CA CYS A 34 -8.31 -2.13 1.69
C CYS A 34 -7.77 -2.33 3.12
N ARG A 35 -8.22 -1.53 4.08
CA ARG A 35 -7.85 -1.71 5.49
C ARG A 35 -8.30 -3.06 6.05
N THR A 36 -9.51 -3.52 5.69
CA THR A 36 -10.02 -4.83 6.08
C THR A 36 -9.21 -5.95 5.44
N ALA A 37 -8.81 -5.80 4.17
CA ALA A 37 -7.95 -6.74 3.47
C ALA A 37 -6.57 -6.83 4.12
N SER A 38 -5.90 -5.71 4.41
CA SER A 38 -4.60 -5.69 5.09
C SER A 38 -4.67 -6.42 6.43
N PHE A 39 -5.71 -6.15 7.23
CA PHE A 39 -5.91 -6.87 8.49
C PHE A 39 -6.08 -8.38 8.29
N ALA A 40 -6.85 -8.80 7.28
CA ALA A 40 -7.06 -10.21 6.94
C ALA A 40 -5.75 -10.89 6.48
N LEU A 41 -4.94 -10.21 5.66
CA LEU A 41 -3.63 -10.69 5.20
C LEU A 41 -2.69 -10.98 6.38
N HIS A 42 -2.61 -10.10 7.36
CA HIS A 42 -1.82 -10.33 8.57
C HIS A 42 -2.36 -11.47 9.43
N GLY A 43 -3.68 -11.69 9.40
CA GLY A 43 -4.32 -12.85 10.01
C GLY A 43 -4.20 -14.14 9.21
N GLN A 44 -3.58 -14.12 8.02
CA GLN A 44 -3.51 -15.23 7.07
C GLN A 44 -4.89 -15.70 6.54
N ASP A 45 -5.90 -14.84 6.60
CA ASP A 45 -7.23 -15.07 6.02
C ASP A 45 -7.27 -14.53 4.58
N PHE A 46 -6.61 -15.26 3.68
CA PHE A 46 -6.47 -14.88 2.27
C PHE A 46 -7.80 -14.85 1.53
N GLU A 47 -8.77 -15.69 1.90
CA GLU A 47 -10.08 -15.71 1.27
C GLU A 47 -10.84 -14.39 1.55
N LYS A 48 -10.82 -13.95 2.79
CA LYS A 48 -11.41 -12.67 3.19
C LYS A 48 -10.68 -11.48 2.54
N ALA A 49 -9.36 -11.52 2.49
CA ALA A 49 -8.54 -10.48 1.86
C ALA A 49 -8.91 -10.34 0.38
N ASP A 50 -8.89 -11.43 -0.39
CA ASP A 50 -9.24 -11.46 -1.81
C ASP A 50 -10.66 -10.90 -2.07
N LYS A 51 -11.63 -11.25 -1.23
CA LYS A 51 -12.99 -10.71 -1.33
C LYS A 51 -13.04 -9.19 -1.13
N CYS A 52 -12.31 -8.68 -0.13
CA CYS A 52 -12.24 -7.25 0.14
C CYS A 52 -11.50 -6.51 -0.99
N ILE A 53 -10.38 -7.04 -1.49
CA ILE A 53 -9.62 -6.47 -2.61
C ILE A 53 -10.49 -6.40 -3.87
N LYS A 54 -11.21 -7.46 -4.21
CA LYS A 54 -12.17 -7.46 -5.33
C LYS A 54 -13.29 -6.44 -5.15
N THR A 55 -13.76 -6.23 -3.93
CA THR A 55 -14.77 -5.21 -3.63
C THR A 55 -14.21 -3.81 -3.82
N ALA A 56 -12.99 -3.55 -3.34
CA ALA A 56 -12.29 -2.29 -3.51
C ALA A 56 -12.03 -1.99 -5.00
N GLY A 57 -11.58 -2.96 -5.79
CA GLY A 57 -11.39 -2.80 -7.24
C GLY A 57 -12.67 -2.41 -7.97
N LYS A 58 -13.80 -3.08 -7.67
CA LYS A 58 -15.11 -2.70 -8.24
C LYS A 58 -15.56 -1.29 -7.83
N ALA A 59 -15.21 -0.85 -6.63
CA ALA A 59 -15.51 0.51 -6.18
C ALA A 59 -14.63 1.54 -6.92
N LEU A 60 -13.37 1.24 -7.22
CA LEU A 60 -12.51 2.09 -8.06
C LEU A 60 -13.03 2.20 -9.50
N GLU A 61 -13.53 1.12 -10.10
CA GLU A 61 -14.18 1.17 -11.41
C GLU A 61 -15.41 2.10 -11.42
N LYS A 62 -16.20 2.12 -10.33
CA LYS A 62 -17.32 3.08 -10.19
C LYS A 62 -16.84 4.52 -10.10
N LEU A 63 -15.69 4.79 -9.45
CA LEU A 63 -15.11 6.14 -9.40
C LEU A 63 -14.68 6.60 -10.79
N GLU A 64 -14.05 5.74 -11.58
CA GLU A 64 -13.65 6.06 -12.94
C GLU A 64 -14.86 6.48 -13.79
N VAL A 65 -15.93 5.70 -13.76
CA VAL A 65 -17.18 6.01 -14.47
C VAL A 65 -17.84 7.29 -13.93
N LEU A 66 -17.88 7.49 -12.60
CA LEU A 66 -18.50 8.67 -11.97
C LEU A 66 -17.83 9.97 -12.40
N PHE A 67 -16.50 9.94 -12.57
CA PHE A 67 -15.72 11.12 -12.92
C PHE A 67 -15.46 11.28 -14.41
N GLU A 68 -16.08 10.50 -15.26
CA GLU A 68 -16.01 10.69 -16.71
C GLU A 68 -16.45 12.11 -17.09
N GLY A 69 -15.55 12.87 -17.72
CA GLY A 69 -15.76 14.29 -18.03
C GLY A 69 -15.52 15.29 -16.88
N HIS A 70 -15.09 14.81 -15.70
CA HIS A 70 -14.82 15.62 -14.50
C HIS A 70 -13.38 15.44 -13.97
N ALA A 71 -12.40 15.55 -14.87
CA ALA A 71 -10.97 15.36 -14.55
C ALA A 71 -10.48 16.25 -13.39
N ASP A 72 -10.99 17.47 -13.28
CA ASP A 72 -10.67 18.40 -12.20
C ASP A 72 -11.07 17.89 -10.81
N ILE A 73 -12.11 17.06 -10.70
CA ILE A 73 -12.52 16.44 -9.45
C ILE A 73 -11.78 15.10 -9.26
N TYR A 74 -11.57 14.33 -10.33
CA TYR A 74 -10.85 13.08 -10.29
C TYR A 74 -9.44 13.25 -9.68
N HIS A 75 -8.73 14.30 -10.09
CA HIS A 75 -7.38 14.61 -9.58
C HIS A 75 -7.37 15.43 -8.27
N ALA A 76 -8.46 15.46 -7.51
CA ALA A 76 -8.52 16.18 -6.24
C ALA A 76 -7.87 15.45 -5.03
N GLY A 77 -7.06 14.41 -5.28
CA GLY A 77 -6.23 13.72 -4.29
C GLY A 77 -6.90 12.57 -3.55
N PHE A 78 -8.22 12.56 -3.34
CA PHE A 78 -8.90 11.48 -2.62
C PHE A 78 -9.06 10.20 -3.46
N VAL A 79 -9.12 10.32 -4.79
CA VAL A 79 -9.09 9.17 -5.71
C VAL A 79 -7.70 8.56 -5.73
N GLU A 80 -6.67 9.39 -5.86
CA GLU A 80 -5.26 8.95 -5.83
C GLU A 80 -4.94 8.20 -4.53
N HIS A 81 -5.39 8.72 -3.38
CA HIS A 81 -5.23 8.02 -2.10
C HIS A 81 -5.94 6.65 -2.09
N ALA A 82 -7.16 6.55 -2.61
CA ALA A 82 -7.87 5.27 -2.70
C ALA A 82 -7.14 4.27 -3.62
N GLN A 83 -6.59 4.73 -4.75
CA GLN A 83 -5.77 3.91 -5.65
C GLN A 83 -4.46 3.46 -5.00
N GLN A 84 -3.84 4.32 -4.19
CA GLN A 84 -2.63 4.00 -3.43
C GLN A 84 -2.89 2.87 -2.43
N GLU A 85 -3.94 2.98 -1.61
CA GLU A 85 -4.34 1.94 -0.65
C GLU A 85 -4.69 0.61 -1.34
N TYR A 86 -5.36 0.68 -2.51
CA TYR A 86 -5.67 -0.50 -3.30
C TYR A 86 -4.43 -1.16 -3.89
N SER A 87 -3.47 -0.38 -4.38
CA SER A 87 -2.18 -0.87 -4.87
C SER A 87 -1.39 -1.55 -3.77
N GLU A 88 -1.34 -0.95 -2.58
CA GLU A 88 -0.67 -1.48 -1.40
C GLU A 88 -1.18 -2.89 -1.06
N VAL A 89 -2.48 -3.06 -0.86
CA VAL A 89 -3.01 -4.36 -0.42
C VAL A 89 -2.95 -5.41 -1.52
N SER A 90 -3.09 -5.03 -2.80
CA SER A 90 -3.01 -5.94 -3.94
C SER A 90 -1.59 -6.47 -4.13
N VAL A 91 -0.59 -5.61 -4.00
CA VAL A 91 0.82 -6.00 -4.05
C VAL A 91 1.20 -6.83 -2.82
N LEU A 92 0.78 -6.41 -1.63
CA LEU A 92 1.03 -7.15 -0.40
C LEU A 92 0.45 -8.57 -0.47
N GLU A 93 -0.79 -8.73 -0.93
CA GLU A 93 -1.40 -10.05 -1.11
C GLU A 93 -0.56 -10.94 -2.02
N SER A 94 -0.17 -10.42 -3.19
CA SER A 94 0.63 -11.17 -4.17
C SER A 94 1.98 -11.61 -3.59
N LEU A 95 2.66 -10.73 -2.84
CA LEU A 95 3.92 -11.05 -2.17
C LEU A 95 3.77 -12.13 -1.10
N LEU A 96 2.70 -12.07 -0.29
CA LEU A 96 2.44 -13.05 0.75
C LEU A 96 2.01 -14.42 0.21
N LYS A 97 1.40 -14.44 -0.98
CA LYS A 97 1.03 -15.67 -1.71
C LYS A 97 2.14 -16.21 -2.61
N GLU A 98 3.25 -15.49 -2.73
CA GLU A 98 4.33 -15.80 -3.68
C GLU A 98 3.85 -15.84 -5.14
N GLU A 99 2.87 -14.96 -5.48
CA GLU A 99 2.29 -14.83 -6.80
C GLU A 99 2.92 -13.67 -7.59
N LYS A 100 2.56 -13.55 -8.87
CA LYS A 100 2.99 -12.43 -9.72
C LYS A 100 2.42 -11.11 -9.17
N ILE A 101 3.29 -10.12 -8.96
CA ILE A 101 2.90 -8.77 -8.57
C ILE A 101 2.10 -8.13 -9.72
N PRO A 102 0.89 -7.61 -9.45
CA PRO A 102 0.08 -6.96 -10.48
C PRO A 102 0.70 -5.63 -10.91
N SER A 103 0.65 -5.33 -12.21
CA SER A 103 1.09 -4.05 -12.73
C SER A 103 0.05 -2.94 -12.47
N PRO A 104 0.44 -1.66 -12.55
CA PRO A 104 -0.52 -0.56 -12.42
C PRO A 104 -1.63 -0.62 -13.50
N GLU A 105 -1.34 -1.13 -14.71
CA GLU A 105 -2.32 -1.33 -15.78
C GLU A 105 -3.31 -2.45 -15.44
N GLU A 106 -2.84 -3.56 -14.85
CA GLU A 106 -3.69 -4.65 -14.38
C GLU A 106 -4.62 -4.19 -13.25
N LEU A 107 -4.13 -3.30 -12.36
CA LEU A 107 -4.91 -2.69 -11.29
C LEU A 107 -5.75 -1.48 -11.73
N ARG A 108 -5.50 -0.92 -12.93
CA ARG A 108 -6.14 0.29 -13.46
C ARG A 108 -5.98 1.48 -12.51
N VAL A 109 -4.76 1.71 -12.04
CA VAL A 109 -4.40 2.83 -11.15
C VAL A 109 -3.34 3.73 -11.78
N GLU A 110 -3.29 4.98 -11.33
CA GLU A 110 -2.27 5.93 -11.75
C GLU A 110 -0.88 5.51 -11.26
N TYR A 111 0.16 5.75 -12.06
CA TYR A 111 1.54 5.36 -11.73
C TYR A 111 2.03 5.96 -10.41
N ALA A 112 1.70 7.23 -10.14
CA ALA A 112 2.07 7.87 -8.88
C ALA A 112 1.43 7.17 -7.68
N ALA A 113 0.14 6.84 -7.76
CA ALA A 113 -0.57 6.11 -6.72
C ALA A 113 0.03 4.71 -6.50
N TYR A 114 0.37 4.00 -7.59
CA TYR A 114 1.01 2.69 -7.52
C TYR A 114 2.37 2.74 -6.82
N LEU A 115 3.26 3.68 -7.23
CA LEU A 115 4.57 3.84 -6.60
C LEU A 115 4.48 4.22 -5.12
N ASN A 116 3.54 5.10 -4.76
CA ASN A 116 3.29 5.45 -3.37
C ASN A 116 2.75 4.26 -2.58
N GLY A 117 1.87 3.44 -3.18
CA GLY A 117 1.41 2.17 -2.61
C GLY A 117 2.55 1.19 -2.36
N LEU A 118 3.48 1.02 -3.33
CA LEU A 118 4.70 0.23 -3.13
C LEU A 118 5.54 0.72 -1.93
N GLY A 119 5.61 2.03 -1.75
CA GLY A 119 6.29 2.61 -0.57
C GLY A 119 5.63 2.20 0.76
N ASP A 120 4.30 2.09 0.79
CA ASP A 120 3.57 1.64 1.98
C ASP A 120 3.67 0.14 2.20
N VAL A 121 3.75 -0.67 1.14
CA VAL A 121 4.02 -2.12 1.24
C VAL A 121 5.26 -2.42 2.08
N VAL A 122 6.30 -1.58 2.02
CA VAL A 122 7.51 -1.76 2.85
C VAL A 122 7.17 -1.74 4.35
N GLY A 123 6.20 -0.92 4.77
CA GLY A 123 5.72 -0.88 6.15
C GLY A 123 4.98 -2.15 6.55
N GLU A 124 4.11 -2.66 5.68
CA GLU A 124 3.36 -3.89 5.91
C GLU A 124 4.27 -5.14 5.89
N LEU A 125 5.27 -5.17 4.99
CA LEU A 125 6.30 -6.22 4.99
C LEU A 125 7.13 -6.22 6.27
N ARG A 126 7.50 -5.05 6.81
CA ARG A 126 8.16 -4.98 8.11
C ARG A 126 7.33 -5.68 9.19
N ARG A 127 6.03 -5.40 9.25
CA ARG A 127 5.13 -6.05 10.19
C ARG A 127 5.16 -7.57 10.02
N HIS A 128 5.10 -8.05 8.77
CA HIS A 128 5.18 -9.47 8.45
C HIS A 128 6.52 -10.09 8.88
N VAL A 129 7.65 -9.41 8.62
CA VAL A 129 9.00 -9.85 9.06
C VAL A 129 9.06 -10.00 10.59
N LEU A 130 8.52 -9.05 11.34
CA LEU A 130 8.48 -9.14 12.80
C LEU A 130 7.63 -10.33 13.29
N ASP A 131 6.53 -10.64 12.61
CA ASP A 131 5.73 -11.83 12.90
C ASP A 131 6.48 -13.14 12.57
N LEU A 132 7.28 -13.16 11.51
CA LEU A 132 8.14 -14.30 11.16
C LEU A 132 9.25 -14.49 12.19
N ILE A 133 9.90 -13.43 12.65
CA ILE A 133 10.89 -13.47 13.74
C ILE A 133 10.28 -14.07 15.00
N ARG A 134 9.08 -13.62 15.39
CA ARG A 134 8.37 -14.16 16.56
C ARG A 134 8.05 -15.65 16.45
N LYS A 135 7.89 -16.15 15.21
CA LYS A 135 7.67 -17.57 14.90
C LYS A 135 8.98 -18.34 14.65
N GLU A 136 10.13 -17.72 14.86
CA GLU A 136 11.47 -18.27 14.59
C GLU A 136 11.69 -18.69 13.12
N SER A 137 10.95 -18.11 12.18
CA SER A 137 11.06 -18.37 10.74
C SER A 137 12.06 -17.39 10.09
N PHE A 138 13.33 -17.47 10.49
CA PHE A 138 14.36 -16.49 10.15
C PHE A 138 14.69 -16.45 8.65
N GLU A 139 14.73 -17.60 7.98
CA GLU A 139 15.01 -17.66 6.53
C GLU A 139 13.94 -16.91 5.73
N LYS A 140 12.66 -17.08 6.10
CA LYS A 140 11.58 -16.32 5.46
C LYS A 140 11.66 -14.83 5.81
N ALA A 141 12.03 -14.48 7.02
CA ALA A 141 12.22 -13.09 7.44
C ALA A 141 13.32 -12.41 6.60
N GLU A 142 14.44 -13.08 6.30
CA GLU A 142 15.49 -12.57 5.43
C GLU A 142 15.01 -12.40 3.98
N VAL A 143 14.20 -13.32 3.44
CA VAL A 143 13.61 -13.20 2.09
C VAL A 143 12.74 -11.95 1.99
N PHE A 144 11.84 -11.71 2.96
CA PHE A 144 10.99 -10.53 2.95
C PHE A 144 11.76 -9.22 3.23
N LEU A 145 12.83 -9.25 4.02
CA LEU A 145 13.75 -8.11 4.15
C LEU A 145 14.39 -7.79 2.79
N GLY A 146 14.88 -8.80 2.05
CA GLY A 146 15.37 -8.62 0.68
C GLY A 146 14.31 -8.04 -0.27
N THR A 147 13.05 -8.44 -0.13
CA THR A 147 11.94 -7.87 -0.90
C THR A 147 11.73 -6.38 -0.58
N MET A 148 11.79 -5.98 0.70
CA MET A 148 11.73 -4.58 1.12
C MET A 148 12.86 -3.75 0.49
N GLU A 149 14.09 -4.30 0.48
CA GLU A 149 15.28 -3.67 -0.11
C GLU A 149 15.12 -3.49 -1.63
N ASN A 150 14.59 -4.50 -2.33
CA ASN A 150 14.31 -4.44 -3.76
C ASN A 150 13.26 -3.38 -4.10
N ILE A 151 12.16 -3.32 -3.34
CA ILE A 151 11.14 -2.27 -3.53
C ILE A 151 11.77 -0.89 -3.34
N HIS A 152 12.54 -0.69 -2.27
CA HIS A 152 13.21 0.58 -2.02
C HIS A 152 14.16 0.98 -3.14
N ALA A 153 14.96 0.04 -3.65
CA ALA A 153 15.88 0.28 -4.77
C ALA A 153 15.12 0.76 -6.02
N ILE A 154 13.99 0.11 -6.35
CA ILE A 154 13.12 0.52 -7.45
C ILE A 154 12.58 1.93 -7.23
N LEU A 155 12.08 2.26 -6.03
CA LEU A 155 11.54 3.58 -5.74
C LEU A 155 12.58 4.71 -5.86
N MET A 156 13.85 4.40 -5.56
CA MET A 156 14.96 5.36 -5.70
C MET A 156 15.24 5.77 -7.15
N ASP A 157 14.84 4.98 -8.14
CA ASP A 157 15.01 5.30 -9.57
C ASP A 157 14.04 6.40 -10.06
N PHE A 158 13.01 6.73 -9.25
CA PHE A 158 11.98 7.72 -9.62
C PHE A 158 12.23 9.09 -8.94
N ASP A 159 13.36 9.71 -9.25
CA ASP A 159 13.70 11.07 -8.75
C ASP A 159 13.05 12.16 -9.64
N TYR A 160 11.72 12.26 -9.54
CA TYR A 160 10.93 13.28 -10.25
C TYR A 160 10.29 14.25 -9.25
N PRO A 161 9.89 15.47 -9.69
CA PRO A 161 9.19 16.42 -8.83
C PRO A 161 7.91 15.84 -8.18
N ASP A 162 7.61 16.24 -6.95
CA ASP A 162 6.44 15.79 -6.20
C ASP A 162 5.11 16.02 -6.95
N ALA A 163 5.03 17.02 -7.80
CA ALA A 163 3.88 17.26 -8.67
C ALA A 163 3.60 16.10 -9.65
N ILE A 164 4.60 15.26 -9.93
CA ILE A 164 4.47 14.08 -10.81
C ILE A 164 4.30 12.82 -9.97
N THR A 165 5.02 12.73 -8.84
CA THR A 165 5.15 11.49 -8.04
C THR A 165 4.26 11.45 -6.80
N GLY A 166 3.47 12.51 -6.52
CA GLY A 166 2.57 12.54 -5.36
C GLY A 166 3.29 12.41 -4.01
N GLY A 167 4.54 12.93 -3.89
CA GLY A 167 5.29 12.90 -2.63
C GLY A 167 6.07 11.61 -2.39
N LEU A 168 6.42 10.88 -3.43
CA LEU A 168 7.16 9.61 -3.37
C LEU A 168 8.47 9.70 -2.59
N ARG A 169 9.18 10.84 -2.66
CA ARG A 169 10.44 11.06 -1.94
C ARG A 169 10.30 10.81 -0.44
N ARG A 170 9.22 11.29 0.16
CA ARG A 170 8.94 11.02 1.58
C ARG A 170 8.75 9.53 1.86
N LYS A 171 8.07 8.79 0.97
CA LYS A 171 7.89 7.33 1.09
C LYS A 171 9.23 6.60 1.02
N THR A 172 10.11 7.01 0.12
CA THR A 172 11.45 6.45 -0.04
C THR A 172 12.30 6.66 1.21
N ASP A 173 12.26 7.85 1.82
CA ASP A 173 12.98 8.13 3.06
C ASP A 173 12.44 7.29 4.24
N VAL A 174 11.13 7.13 4.35
CA VAL A 174 10.50 6.27 5.36
C VAL A 174 10.88 4.82 5.15
N SER A 175 10.81 4.30 3.90
CA SER A 175 11.14 2.92 3.59
C SER A 175 12.59 2.59 3.96
N ARG A 176 13.55 3.48 3.68
CA ARG A 176 14.95 3.35 4.11
C ARG A 176 15.05 3.14 5.62
N SER A 177 14.43 4.02 6.39
CA SER A 177 14.44 3.93 7.86
C SER A 177 13.83 2.63 8.38
N LEU A 178 12.74 2.16 7.76
CA LEU A 178 12.10 0.90 8.11
C LEU A 178 13.01 -0.30 7.81
N ILE A 179 13.67 -0.32 6.66
CA ILE A 179 14.59 -1.39 6.25
C ILE A 179 15.79 -1.48 7.22
N GLU A 180 16.42 -0.35 7.55
CA GLU A 180 17.55 -0.33 8.48
C GLU A 180 17.17 -0.90 9.85
N LYS A 181 16.01 -0.50 10.39
CA LYS A 181 15.48 -1.05 11.65
C LYS A 181 15.18 -2.53 11.54
N THR A 182 14.53 -2.97 10.44
CA THR A 182 14.17 -4.38 10.23
C THR A 182 15.41 -5.26 10.12
N ARG A 183 16.44 -4.79 9.42
CA ARG A 183 17.73 -5.50 9.33
C ARG A 183 18.36 -5.68 10.71
N GLY A 184 18.33 -4.65 11.55
CA GLY A 184 18.79 -4.74 12.93
C GLY A 184 18.00 -5.76 13.76
N ASP A 185 16.67 -5.78 13.62
CA ASP A 185 15.79 -6.73 14.31
C ASP A 185 16.08 -8.17 13.88
N VAL A 186 16.23 -8.44 12.58
CA VAL A 186 16.55 -9.77 12.03
C VAL A 186 17.92 -10.27 12.51
N VAL A 187 18.96 -9.44 12.39
CA VAL A 187 20.34 -9.79 12.81
C VAL A 187 20.38 -10.11 14.30
N ASN A 188 19.74 -9.29 15.12
CA ASN A 188 19.69 -9.50 16.57
C ASN A 188 18.95 -10.81 16.92
N ALA A 189 17.81 -11.08 16.31
CA ALA A 189 17.04 -12.29 16.56
C ALA A 189 17.80 -13.57 16.19
N ILE A 190 18.46 -13.57 15.02
CA ILE A 190 19.32 -14.68 14.58
C ILE A 190 20.51 -14.86 15.53
N GLY A 191 21.14 -13.75 15.97
CA GLY A 191 22.26 -13.80 16.91
C GLY A 191 21.85 -14.39 18.26
N GLN A 192 20.71 -13.96 18.81
CA GLN A 192 20.15 -14.50 20.05
C GLN A 192 19.84 -16.00 19.93
N LYS A 193 19.27 -16.43 18.82
CA LYS A 193 18.97 -17.85 18.60
C LYS A 193 20.23 -18.70 18.54
N LYS A 194 21.28 -18.23 17.83
CA LYS A 194 22.60 -18.92 17.80
C LYS A 194 23.22 -19.04 19.19
N LEU A 195 23.12 -17.99 20.00
CA LEU A 195 23.62 -17.99 21.38
C LEU A 195 22.83 -19.00 22.24
N GLU A 196 21.51 -19.00 22.16
CA GLU A 196 20.65 -19.96 22.87
C GLU A 196 21.05 -21.42 22.55
N ILE A 197 21.24 -21.74 21.26
CA ILE A 197 21.66 -23.06 20.82
C ILE A 197 23.06 -23.41 21.39
N ALA A 198 23.99 -22.46 21.36
CA ALA A 198 25.34 -22.69 21.90
C ALA A 198 25.31 -22.96 23.42
N MET A 199 24.48 -22.22 24.17
CA MET A 199 24.32 -22.41 25.62
C MET A 199 23.70 -23.78 25.94
N ARG A 200 22.63 -24.19 25.24
CA ARG A 200 22.03 -25.53 25.41
C ARG A 200 23.01 -26.65 25.10
N ASN A 201 23.84 -26.49 24.07
CA ASN A 201 24.86 -27.47 23.71
C ASN A 201 25.98 -27.56 24.77
N LEU A 202 26.31 -26.48 25.46
CA LEU A 202 27.24 -26.46 26.57
C LEU A 202 26.64 -27.17 27.80
N GLU A 203 25.41 -26.83 28.16
CA GLU A 203 24.69 -27.49 29.29
C GLU A 203 24.59 -29.01 29.10
N SER A 204 24.37 -29.49 27.87
CA SER A 204 24.25 -30.92 27.60
C SER A 204 25.57 -31.69 27.69
N ARG A 205 26.73 -31.00 27.83
CA ARG A 205 28.08 -31.58 27.96
C ARG A 205 28.61 -31.58 29.38
N LEU A 206 27.88 -30.90 30.30
CA LEU A 206 28.16 -30.87 31.73
C LEU A 206 27.37 -31.94 32.47
#